data_7f5d6a950dd8d53d2520210d56713399
#
_entry.id   7f5d6a950dd8d53d2520210d56713399
#
_cell.length_a   1.000
_cell.length_b   1.000
_cell.length_c   1.000
_cell.angle_alpha   90.00
_cell.angle_beta   90.00
_cell.angle_gamma   90.00
#
_symmetry.space_group_name_H-M   'P 1'
#
loop_
_entity.id
_entity.type
_entity.pdbx_description
1 polymer ?
#
loop_
_entity_poly.entity_id
_entity_poly.type
_entity_poly.pdbx_seq_one_letter_code
_entity_poly.pdbx_strand_id
1 'polypeptide(L)'
;MYKRQTPTCARNHLPGFIENADKIKKKAIDEIICFATNDIFTMSAWEEMSGSNGKIKFLSDSKAEFAKSLGTDYPDTFGTSIKTKRCSLLVSDGIIEKFFVEVDGGKVDVSGANKMMDLL
;
A
#
# COMPACT_ATOMS: atom_id res chain seq x y z
N MET A 1 -0.95 1.60 1.97
CA MET A 1 -0.15 0.50 2.53
C MET A 1 0.42 0.90 3.88
N TYR A 2 0.85 -0.08 4.67
CA TYR A 2 1.34 0.17 6.01
C TYR A 2 2.66 0.96 6.02
N LYS A 3 2.90 1.65 7.08
CA LYS A 3 3.87 2.73 7.36
C LYS A 3 5.35 2.47 7.04
N ARG A 4 5.78 1.25 7.08
CA ARG A 4 7.19 0.87 6.87
C ARG A 4 7.27 -0.63 6.67
N GLN A 5 8.48 -1.14 6.37
CA GLN A 5 8.72 -2.56 6.13
C GLN A 5 8.57 -3.37 7.42
N THR A 6 7.34 -3.52 7.90
CA THR A 6 7.06 -4.49 8.95
C THR A 6 6.97 -5.89 8.32
N PRO A 7 7.10 -6.95 9.09
CA PRO A 7 6.93 -8.31 8.57
C PRO A 7 5.62 -8.50 7.82
N THR A 8 4.52 -7.90 8.29
CA THR A 8 3.21 -8.02 7.63
C THR A 8 3.21 -7.34 6.27
N CYS A 9 3.80 -6.14 6.16
CA CYS A 9 3.90 -5.44 4.87
C CYS A 9 4.73 -6.23 3.86
N ALA A 10 5.91 -6.68 4.27
CA ALA A 10 6.86 -7.32 3.38
C ALA A 10 6.54 -8.79 3.09
N ARG A 11 5.86 -9.48 4.00
CA ARG A 11 5.59 -10.92 3.87
C ARG A 11 4.16 -11.25 3.44
N ASN A 12 3.19 -10.41 3.79
CA ASN A 12 1.79 -10.73 3.56
C ASN A 12 1.08 -9.75 2.63
N HIS A 13 1.23 -8.44 2.85
CA HIS A 13 0.47 -7.44 2.11
C HIS A 13 1.02 -7.25 0.68
N LEU A 14 2.26 -6.82 0.59
CA LEU A 14 2.91 -6.57 -0.70
C LEU A 14 3.02 -7.83 -1.58
N PRO A 15 3.46 -8.99 -1.06
CA PRO A 15 3.59 -10.18 -1.89
C PRO A 15 2.28 -10.61 -2.55
N GLY A 16 1.15 -10.46 -1.88
CA GLY A 16 -0.15 -10.77 -2.46
C GLY A 16 -0.44 -9.94 -3.71
N PHE A 17 -0.10 -8.66 -3.69
CA PHE A 17 -0.24 -7.79 -4.86
C PHE A 17 0.77 -8.12 -5.96
N ILE A 18 2.00 -8.49 -5.61
CA ILE A 18 3.02 -8.89 -6.58
C ILE A 18 2.59 -10.18 -7.32
N GLU A 19 2.15 -11.19 -6.57
CA GLU A 19 1.70 -12.47 -7.14
C GLU A 19 0.51 -12.28 -8.09
N ASN A 20 -0.38 -11.39 -7.76
CA ASN A 20 -1.62 -11.17 -8.50
C ASN A 20 -1.56 -9.96 -9.44
N ALA A 21 -0.40 -9.33 -9.60
CA ALA A 21 -0.25 -8.10 -10.38
C ALA A 21 -0.77 -8.25 -11.81
N ASP A 22 -0.42 -9.34 -12.49
CA ASP A 22 -0.86 -9.57 -13.86
C ASP A 22 -2.38 -9.78 -13.94
N LYS A 23 -2.95 -10.49 -12.98
CA LYS A 23 -4.40 -10.71 -12.90
C LYS A 23 -5.15 -9.41 -12.64
N ILE A 24 -4.62 -8.58 -11.75
CA ILE A 24 -5.21 -7.27 -11.43
C ILE A 24 -5.19 -6.38 -12.67
N LYS A 25 -4.07 -6.30 -13.36
CA LYS A 25 -3.94 -5.47 -14.57
C LYS A 25 -4.85 -5.92 -15.70
N LYS A 26 -5.13 -7.21 -15.81
CA LYS A 26 -6.09 -7.74 -16.80
C LYS A 26 -7.53 -7.28 -16.54
N LYS A 27 -7.82 -6.80 -15.34
CA LYS A 27 -9.14 -6.28 -14.97
C LYS A 27 -9.26 -4.77 -15.19
N ALA A 28 -8.59 -4.24 -16.20
CA ALA A 28 -8.59 -2.83 -16.60
C ALA A 28 -7.94 -1.89 -15.56
N ILE A 29 -6.97 -2.40 -14.81
CA ILE A 29 -6.16 -1.60 -13.91
C ILE A 29 -4.85 -1.22 -14.62
N ASP A 30 -4.61 0.08 -14.78
CA ASP A 30 -3.43 0.57 -15.49
C ASP A 30 -2.16 0.42 -14.66
N GLU A 31 -2.21 0.77 -13.38
CA GLU A 31 -1.06 0.72 -12.48
C GLU A 31 -1.44 0.23 -11.09
N ILE A 32 -0.51 -0.48 -10.45
CA ILE A 32 -0.59 -0.83 -9.04
C ILE A 32 0.46 0.00 -8.32
N ILE A 33 0.04 0.74 -7.31
CA ILE A 33 0.91 1.66 -6.58
C ILE A 33 1.00 1.22 -5.12
N CYS A 34 2.23 1.16 -4.61
CA CYS A 34 2.52 0.95 -3.20
C CYS A 34 3.03 2.27 -2.63
N PHE A 35 2.37 2.80 -1.59
CA PHE A 35 2.84 4.00 -0.93
C PHE A 35 3.00 3.77 0.57
N ALA A 36 3.92 4.50 1.16
CA ALA A 36 4.15 4.50 2.60
C ALA A 36 4.83 5.80 3.00
N THR A 37 4.83 6.11 4.28
CA THR A 37 5.42 7.34 4.82
C THR A 37 6.94 7.28 5.00
N ASN A 38 7.58 6.24 4.50
CA ASN A 38 9.02 6.13 4.45
C ASN A 38 9.61 7.10 3.42
N ASP A 39 10.89 7.45 3.58
CA ASP A 39 11.57 8.30 2.61
C ASP A 39 11.80 7.58 1.27
N ILE A 40 12.18 8.35 0.25
CA ILE A 40 12.33 7.82 -1.11
C ILE A 40 13.42 6.75 -1.22
N PHE A 41 14.49 6.87 -0.43
CA PHE A 41 15.59 5.91 -0.47
C PHE A 41 15.16 4.58 0.14
N THR A 42 14.42 4.62 1.24
CA THR A 42 13.84 3.43 1.85
C THR A 42 12.84 2.75 0.92
N MET A 43 12.01 3.52 0.24
CA MET A 43 11.05 2.99 -0.73
C MET A 43 11.76 2.33 -1.92
N SER A 44 12.83 2.95 -2.43
CA SER A 44 13.64 2.36 -3.50
C SER A 44 14.30 1.04 -3.09
N ALA A 45 14.85 0.98 -1.90
CA ALA A 45 15.46 -0.25 -1.38
C ALA A 45 14.41 -1.35 -1.23
N TRP A 46 13.24 -1.01 -0.75
CA TRP A 46 12.14 -1.96 -0.61
C TRP A 46 11.68 -2.50 -1.97
N GLU A 47 11.57 -1.61 -2.96
CA GLU A 47 11.24 -2.02 -4.33
C GLU A 47 12.22 -3.06 -4.86
N GLU A 48 13.53 -2.80 -4.74
CA GLU A 48 14.56 -3.75 -5.17
C GLU A 48 14.45 -5.09 -4.46
N MET A 49 14.28 -5.06 -3.14
CA MET A 49 14.22 -6.27 -2.31
C MET A 49 12.93 -7.05 -2.48
N SER A 50 11.87 -6.42 -2.95
CA SER A 50 10.55 -7.05 -3.07
C SER A 50 10.44 -8.05 -4.23
N GLY A 51 11.30 -7.93 -5.23
CA GLY A 51 11.22 -8.77 -6.43
C GLY A 51 10.05 -8.42 -7.35
N SER A 52 9.50 -7.21 -7.23
CA SER A 52 8.32 -6.81 -8.03
C SER A 52 8.61 -6.64 -9.52
N ASN A 53 9.88 -6.43 -9.90
CA ASN A 53 10.32 -6.31 -11.29
C ASN A 53 9.51 -5.28 -12.10
N GLY A 54 9.21 -4.15 -11.49
CA GLY A 54 8.46 -3.07 -12.14
C GLY A 54 6.95 -3.29 -12.21
N LYS A 55 6.43 -4.38 -11.66
CA LYS A 55 4.99 -4.65 -11.66
C LYS A 55 4.21 -3.71 -10.74
N ILE A 56 4.86 -3.18 -9.72
CA ILE A 56 4.29 -2.26 -8.73
C ILE A 56 5.15 -1.01 -8.68
N LYS A 57 4.52 0.15 -8.72
CA LYS A 57 5.18 1.44 -8.58
C LYS A 57 5.24 1.83 -7.11
N PHE A 58 6.41 2.14 -6.61
CA PHE A 58 6.61 2.52 -5.22
C PHE A 58 6.70 4.03 -5.11
N LEU A 59 5.90 4.62 -4.23
CA LEU A 59 5.86 6.06 -3.99
C LEU A 59 6.11 6.37 -2.52
N SER A 60 6.84 7.45 -2.27
CA SER A 60 7.13 7.94 -0.94
C SER A 60 6.16 9.04 -0.55
N ASP A 61 5.43 8.84 0.55
CA ASP A 61 4.59 9.85 1.20
C ASP A 61 5.28 10.32 2.47
N SER A 62 6.55 10.77 2.35
CA SER A 62 7.42 11.04 3.49
C SER A 62 6.90 12.10 4.45
N LYS A 63 6.10 13.06 3.96
CA LYS A 63 5.47 14.09 4.80
C LYS A 63 4.07 13.69 5.27
N ALA A 64 3.63 12.48 4.94
CA ALA A 64 2.30 11.97 5.25
C ALA A 64 1.16 12.84 4.72
N GLU A 65 1.38 13.61 3.68
CA GLU A 65 0.34 14.49 3.11
C GLU A 65 -0.81 13.69 2.53
N PHE A 66 -0.52 12.63 1.79
CA PHE A 66 -1.54 11.77 1.23
C PHE A 66 -2.27 11.00 2.33
N ALA A 67 -1.54 10.44 3.29
CA ALA A 67 -2.15 9.75 4.43
C ALA A 67 -3.10 10.67 5.20
N LYS A 68 -2.71 11.92 5.42
CA LYS A 68 -3.57 12.92 6.07
C LYS A 68 -4.82 13.20 5.26
N SER A 69 -4.70 13.33 3.95
CA SER A 69 -5.84 13.58 3.08
C SER A 69 -6.84 12.42 3.09
N LEU A 70 -6.36 11.18 3.31
CA LEU A 70 -7.20 10.00 3.44
C LEU A 70 -7.77 9.79 4.85
N GLY A 71 -7.25 10.51 5.84
CA GLY A 71 -7.61 10.29 7.24
C GLY A 71 -6.98 9.04 7.83
N THR A 72 -5.91 8.52 7.25
CA THR A 72 -5.24 7.28 7.70
C THR A 72 -3.96 7.53 8.47
N ASP A 73 -3.55 8.77 8.62
CA ASP A 73 -2.34 9.13 9.35
C ASP A 73 -2.49 8.88 10.86
N TYR A 74 -1.40 8.47 11.48
CA TYR A 74 -1.33 8.35 12.94
C TYR A 74 0.14 8.44 13.39
N PRO A 75 0.41 8.86 14.64
CA PRO A 75 1.78 8.88 15.16
C PRO A 75 2.27 7.45 15.41
N ASP A 76 3.57 7.22 15.26
CA ASP A 76 4.15 5.94 15.63
C ASP A 76 4.16 5.77 17.17
N THR A 77 4.56 4.58 17.62
CA THR A 77 4.56 4.24 19.05
C THR A 77 5.39 5.21 19.90
N PHE A 78 6.43 5.80 19.32
CA PHE A 78 7.33 6.71 20.01
C PHE A 78 7.03 8.19 19.72
N GLY A 79 6.06 8.46 18.85
CA GLY A 79 5.73 9.83 18.44
C GLY A 79 6.80 10.51 17.58
N THR A 80 7.75 9.76 17.03
CA THR A 80 8.87 10.30 16.25
C THR A 80 8.55 10.52 14.78
N SER A 81 7.52 9.86 14.27
CA SER A 81 7.11 9.99 12.87
C SER A 81 5.62 9.72 12.71
N ILE A 82 5.09 10.16 11.57
CA ILE A 82 3.70 9.91 11.21
C ILE A 82 3.66 8.72 10.25
N LYS A 83 2.73 7.82 10.50
CA LYS A 83 2.55 6.59 9.72
C LYS A 83 1.16 6.59 9.07
N THR A 84 0.98 5.73 8.09
CA THR A 84 -0.35 5.47 7.54
C THR A 84 -0.87 4.11 7.99
N LYS A 85 -2.17 4.04 8.26
CA LYS A 85 -2.84 2.78 8.54
C LYS A 85 -2.77 1.90 7.30
N ARG A 86 -2.78 0.58 7.50
CA ARG A 86 -2.81 -0.36 6.38
C ARG A 86 -4.12 -0.21 5.62
N CYS A 87 -4.03 0.03 4.33
CA CYS A 87 -5.21 0.25 3.51
C CYS A 87 -4.96 -0.14 2.06
N SER A 88 -6.04 -0.26 1.30
CA SER A 88 -6.00 -0.34 -0.15
C SER A 88 -7.09 0.53 -0.75
N LEU A 89 -6.84 1.02 -1.95
CA LEU A 89 -7.75 1.91 -2.66
C LEU A 89 -7.86 1.49 -4.12
N LEU A 90 -9.05 1.68 -4.66
CA LEU A 90 -9.28 1.67 -6.10
C LEU A 90 -9.58 3.10 -6.54
N VAL A 91 -8.74 3.62 -7.44
CA VAL A 91 -8.87 5.00 -7.92
C VAL A 91 -9.10 4.97 -9.42
N SER A 92 -10.09 5.71 -9.90
CA SER A 92 -10.39 5.85 -11.32
C SER A 92 -10.52 7.33 -11.64
N ASP A 93 -9.70 7.81 -12.58
CA ASP A 93 -9.72 9.19 -13.05
C ASP A 93 -9.66 10.21 -11.89
N GLY A 94 -8.78 9.95 -10.93
CA GLY A 94 -8.58 10.82 -9.77
C GLY A 94 -9.63 10.67 -8.66
N ILE A 95 -10.61 9.79 -8.83
CA ILE A 95 -11.69 9.57 -7.88
C ILE A 95 -11.51 8.23 -7.17
N ILE A 96 -11.57 8.24 -5.83
CA ILE A 96 -11.49 7.02 -5.04
C ILE A 96 -12.86 6.32 -5.11
N GLU A 97 -12.89 5.15 -5.75
CA GLU A 97 -14.11 4.35 -5.89
C GLU A 97 -14.29 3.37 -4.74
N LYS A 98 -13.19 2.79 -4.26
CA LYS A 98 -13.19 1.83 -3.15
C LYS A 98 -12.04 2.17 -2.20
N PHE A 99 -12.30 2.03 -0.92
CA PHE A 99 -11.32 2.34 0.11
C PHE A 99 -11.51 1.40 1.29
N PHE A 100 -10.47 0.61 1.59
CA PHE A 100 -10.49 -0.36 2.68
C PHE A 100 -9.34 -0.09 3.65
N VAL A 101 -9.68 0.12 4.91
CA VAL A 101 -8.70 0.36 5.98
C VAL A 101 -8.78 -0.80 6.96
N GLU A 102 -7.64 -1.39 7.28
CA GLU A 102 -7.58 -2.46 8.28
C GLU A 102 -7.85 -1.91 9.68
N VAL A 103 -8.65 -2.63 10.43
CA VAL A 103 -8.87 -2.34 11.85
C VAL A 103 -7.63 -2.73 12.67
N ASP A 104 -7.03 -3.87 12.34
CA ASP A 104 -5.79 -4.35 12.96
C ASP A 104 -4.66 -4.26 11.93
N GLY A 105 -3.74 -3.31 12.14
CA GLY A 105 -2.60 -3.09 11.23
C GLY A 105 -1.61 -4.26 11.15
N GLY A 106 -1.70 -5.22 12.06
CA GLY A 106 -0.89 -6.44 12.01
C GLY A 106 -1.44 -7.53 11.10
N LYS A 107 -2.62 -7.33 10.52
CA LYS A 107 -3.30 -8.31 9.67
C LYS A 107 -3.57 -7.75 8.28
N VAL A 108 -3.67 -8.64 7.30
CA VAL A 108 -4.07 -8.32 5.93
C VAL A 108 -5.39 -9.06 5.66
N ASP A 109 -6.49 -8.33 5.71
CA ASP A 109 -7.83 -8.85 5.46
C ASP A 109 -8.51 -8.01 4.37
N VAL A 110 -9.16 -6.93 4.76
CA VAL A 110 -9.92 -6.09 3.80
C VAL A 110 -9.04 -5.35 2.81
N SER A 111 -7.78 -5.09 3.13
CA SER A 111 -6.84 -4.40 2.26
C SER A 111 -6.03 -5.33 1.35
N GLY A 112 -6.21 -6.63 1.45
CA GLY A 112 -5.44 -7.61 0.68
C GLY A 112 -5.81 -7.65 -0.80
N ALA A 113 -4.91 -8.22 -1.61
CA ALA A 113 -5.10 -8.33 -3.06
C ALA A 113 -6.33 -9.16 -3.42
N ASN A 114 -6.59 -10.25 -2.70
CA ASN A 114 -7.75 -11.09 -2.96
C ASN A 114 -9.06 -10.31 -2.79
N LYS A 115 -9.15 -9.52 -1.73
CA LYS A 115 -10.34 -8.71 -1.48
C LYS A 115 -10.56 -7.67 -2.56
N MET A 116 -9.47 -7.04 -3.00
CA MET A 116 -9.53 -6.05 -4.08
C MET A 116 -9.95 -6.71 -5.39
N MET A 117 -9.39 -7.88 -5.73
CA MET A 117 -9.74 -8.59 -6.96
C MET A 117 -11.20 -9.00 -7.01
N ASP A 118 -11.80 -9.36 -5.87
CA ASP A 118 -13.23 -9.72 -5.82
C ASP A 118 -14.15 -8.57 -6.24
N LEU A 119 -13.66 -7.35 -6.20
CA LEU A 119 -14.42 -6.13 -6.51
C LEU A 119 -14.15 -5.57 -7.91
N LEU A 120 -13.18 -6.13 -8.62
CA LEU A 120 -12.80 -5.66 -9.96
C LEU A 120 -13.59 -6.35 -11.09
#